data_31ef716049902c07f6eaae82665e5c87
#
_entry.id   31ef716049902c07f6eaae82665e5c87
#
_cell.length_a   1.000
_cell.length_b   1.000
_cell.length_c   1.000
_cell.angle_alpha   90.00
_cell.angle_beta   90.00
_cell.angle_gamma   90.00
#
_symmetry.space_group_name_H-M   'P 1'
#
loop_
_entity.id
_entity.type
_entity.pdbx_description
1 polymer ?
#
loop_
_entity_poly.entity_id
_entity_poly.type
_entity_poly.pdbx_seq_one_letter_code
_entity_poly.pdbx_strand_id
1 'polypeptide(L)' 'MWLVKYCGSWNYRPQAESLSAQINQHFPDTCEIEEGETGQFELFRNGESFLKKIGHFIELGDVKMKLAELGDDSMF' A
#
# COMPACT_ATOMS: atom_id res chain seq x y z
N MET A 1 -1.25 -10.91 3.30
CA MET A 1 -1.11 -10.40 1.92
C MET A 1 -1.48 -8.92 1.86
N TRP A 2 -0.71 -8.18 1.11
CA TRP A 2 -0.96 -6.75 0.90
C TRP A 2 -1.68 -6.55 -0.42
N LEU A 3 -2.53 -5.53 -0.49
CA LEU A 3 -3.23 -5.17 -1.72
C LEU A 3 -3.31 -3.65 -1.82
N VAL A 4 -2.91 -3.10 -2.97
CA VAL A 4 -3.10 -1.68 -3.27
C VAL A 4 -4.26 -1.54 -4.24
N LYS A 5 -5.33 -0.87 -3.81
CA LYS A 5 -6.44 -0.49 -4.68
C LYS A 5 -6.23 0.95 -5.14
N TYR A 6 -6.28 1.16 -6.44
CA TYR A 6 -5.96 2.44 -7.05
C TYR A 6 -7.01 2.88 -8.05
N CYS A 7 -7.09 4.19 -8.29
CA CYS A 7 -7.99 4.74 -9.29
C CYS A 7 -7.36 4.62 -10.68
N GLY A 8 -7.96 3.83 -11.55
CA GLY A 8 -7.49 3.66 -12.92
C GLY A 8 -7.72 4.91 -13.77
N SER A 9 -8.88 5.58 -13.58
CA SER A 9 -9.24 6.74 -14.39
C SER A 9 -8.39 7.99 -14.11
N TRP A 10 -7.75 8.08 -12.93
CA TRP A 10 -6.84 9.18 -12.59
C TRP A 10 -5.37 8.80 -12.79
N ASN A 11 -5.11 7.67 -13.43
CA ASN A 11 -3.77 7.19 -13.72
C ASN A 11 -2.89 7.04 -12.47
N TYR A 12 -3.45 6.43 -11.44
CA TYR A 12 -2.71 6.14 -10.21
C TYR A 12 -1.93 4.82 -10.29
N ARG A 13 -2.04 4.10 -11.40
CA ARG A 13 -1.39 2.80 -11.56
C ARG A 13 0.13 2.81 -11.37
N PRO A 14 0.87 3.79 -11.94
CA PRO A 14 2.32 3.81 -11.74
C PRO A 14 2.71 3.88 -10.27
N GLN A 15 1.98 4.67 -9.47
CA GLN A 15 2.24 4.78 -8.04
C GLN A 15 1.90 3.48 -7.30
N ALA A 16 0.82 2.82 -7.71
CA ALA A 16 0.43 1.54 -7.12
C ALA A 16 1.48 0.46 -7.43
N GLU A 17 1.96 0.42 -8.66
CA GLU A 17 3.00 -0.53 -9.05
C GLU A 17 4.30 -0.29 -8.29
N SER A 18 4.67 0.97 -8.11
CA SER A 18 5.88 1.34 -7.38
C SER A 18 5.79 0.91 -5.92
N LEU A 19 4.68 1.21 -5.26
CA LEU A 19 4.48 0.83 -3.86
C LEU A 19 4.47 -0.70 -3.70
N SER A 20 3.76 -1.39 -4.59
CA SER A 20 3.68 -2.85 -4.55
C SER A 20 5.07 -3.47 -4.73
N ALA A 21 5.87 -2.96 -5.67
CA ALA A 21 7.22 -3.46 -5.89
C ALA A 21 8.10 -3.28 -4.65
N GLN A 22 8.00 -2.13 -4.00
CA GLN A 22 8.78 -1.85 -2.80
C GLN A 22 8.38 -2.76 -1.64
N ILE A 23 7.08 -2.98 -1.46
CA ILE A 23 6.59 -3.88 -0.41
C ILE A 23 7.08 -5.31 -0.67
N ASN A 24 6.96 -5.79 -1.91
CA ASN A 24 7.43 -7.13 -2.28
C ASN A 24 8.93 -7.30 -2.06
N GLN A 25 9.68 -6.21 -2.19
CA GLN A 25 11.14 -6.23 -2.05
C GLN A 25 11.58 -6.21 -0.59
N HIS A 26 10.84 -5.51 0.27
CA HIS A 26 11.24 -5.24 1.65
C HIS A 26 10.54 -6.09 2.70
N PHE A 27 9.39 -6.67 2.37
CA PHE A 27 8.63 -7.48 3.31
C PHE A 27 8.48 -8.91 2.81
N PRO A 28 8.35 -9.89 3.72
CA PRO A 28 8.22 -11.30 3.32
C PRO A 28 6.86 -11.65 2.72
N ASP A 29 5.86 -10.79 2.89
CA ASP A 29 4.52 -11.04 2.40
C ASP A 29 4.35 -10.45 0.99
N THR A 30 3.40 -11.00 0.23
CA THR A 30 3.14 -10.58 -1.15
C THR A 30 2.26 -9.34 -1.18
N CYS A 31 2.54 -8.43 -2.12
CA CYS A 31 1.68 -7.28 -2.40
C CYS A 31 1.21 -7.33 -3.85
N GLU A 32 -0.10 -7.20 -4.04
CA GLU A 32 -0.72 -7.13 -5.36
C GLU A 32 -1.38 -5.77 -5.55
N ILE A 33 -1.77 -5.47 -6.78
CA ILE A 33 -2.51 -4.24 -7.09
C ILE A 33 -3.83 -4.60 -7.75
N GLU A 34 -4.84 -3.74 -7.55
CA GLU A 34 -6.17 -3.93 -8.10
C GLU A 34 -6.79 -2.57 -8.37
N GLU A 35 -7.45 -2.43 -9.51
CA GLU A 35 -8.18 -1.21 -9.82
C GLU A 35 -9.39 -1.10 -8.90
N GLY A 36 -9.52 0.04 -8.23
CA GLY A 36 -10.62 0.32 -7.30
C GLY A 36 -11.52 1.42 -7.80
N GLU A 37 -12.08 2.18 -6.86
CA GLU A 37 -13.02 3.26 -7.16
C GLU A 37 -12.32 4.52 -7.61
N THR A 38 -13.09 5.45 -8.19
CA THR A 38 -12.57 6.74 -8.63
C THR A 38 -11.94 7.50 -7.46
N GLY A 39 -10.70 7.94 -7.65
CA GLY A 39 -9.94 8.67 -6.64
C GLY A 39 -9.32 7.82 -5.56
N GLN A 40 -9.53 6.51 -5.57
CA GLN A 40 -9.00 5.65 -4.53
C GLN A 40 -7.49 5.40 -4.69
N PHE A 41 -6.78 5.45 -3.58
CA PHE A 41 -5.44 4.91 -3.45
C PHE A 41 -5.30 4.46 -1.99
N GLU A 42 -5.40 3.16 -1.78
CA GLU A 42 -5.53 2.60 -0.44
C GLU A 42 -4.77 1.29 -0.35
N LEU A 43 -4.04 1.12 0.76
CA LEU A 43 -3.31 -0.11 1.04
C LEU A 43 -4.12 -0.95 2.01
N PHE A 44 -4.33 -2.22 1.65
CA PHE A 44 -5.00 -3.20 2.51
C PHE A 44 -3.99 -4.24 2.98
N ARG A 45 -4.17 -4.70 4.20
CA ARG A 45 -3.39 -5.80 4.77
C ARG A 45 -4.36 -6.87 5.24
N ASN A 46 -4.26 -8.05 4.64
CA ASN A 46 -5.12 -9.20 4.96
C ASN A 46 -6.61 -8.83 4.92
N GLY A 47 -7.00 -8.06 3.92
CA GLY A 47 -8.38 -7.67 3.70
C GLY A 47 -8.87 -6.45 4.47
N GLU A 48 -8.04 -5.88 5.35
CA GLU A 48 -8.40 -4.71 6.13
C GLU A 48 -7.65 -3.47 5.64
N SER A 49 -8.34 -2.33 5.64
CA SER A 49 -7.72 -1.05 5.27
C SER A 49 -6.59 -0.72 6.25
N PHE A 50 -5.40 -0.50 5.71
CA PHE A 50 -4.21 -0.23 6.51
C PHE A 50 -3.81 1.24 6.41
N LEU A 51 -3.74 1.77 5.18
CA LEU A 51 -3.42 3.18 4.93
C LEU A 51 -4.22 3.68 3.73
N LYS A 52 -4.56 4.97 3.75
CA LYS A 52 -5.18 5.67 2.62
C LYS A 52 -4.31 6.84 2.22
N LYS A 53 -4.37 7.20 0.94
CA LYS A 53 -3.72 8.41 0.45
C LYS A 53 -4.38 9.64 1.09
N ILE A 54 -3.57 10.43 1.79
CA ILE A 54 -4.01 11.69 2.42
C ILE A 54 -2.97 12.75 2.08
N GLY A 55 -3.25 13.57 1.07
CA GLY A 55 -2.37 14.65 0.67
C GLY A 55 -1.18 14.22 -0.19
N HIS A 56 -0.70 13.00 -0.04
CA HIS A 56 0.39 12.44 -0.85
C HIS A 56 0.16 10.94 -1.05
N PHE A 57 0.83 10.37 -2.05
CA PHE A 57 0.74 8.92 -2.27
C PHE A 57 1.42 8.17 -1.12
N ILE A 58 0.89 6.98 -0.82
CA ILE A 58 1.48 6.11 0.21
C ILE A 58 2.86 5.68 -0.26
N GLU A 59 3.85 5.83 0.61
CA GLU A 59 5.23 5.40 0.35
C GLU A 59 5.63 4.30 1.33
N LEU A 60 6.72 3.62 1.03
CA LEU A 60 7.22 2.54 1.89
C LEU A 60 7.49 3.03 3.32
N GLY A 61 7.99 4.27 3.46
CA GLY A 61 8.21 4.87 4.77
C GLY A 61 6.94 4.97 5.60
N ASP A 62 5.82 5.28 4.95
CA ASP A 62 4.53 5.35 5.64
C ASP A 62 4.11 3.98 6.18
N VAL A 63 4.35 2.92 5.40
CA VAL A 63 4.03 1.55 5.80
C VAL A 63 4.89 1.14 6.99
N LYS A 64 6.18 1.40 6.93
CA LYS A 64 7.11 1.09 8.02
C LYS A 64 6.76 1.84 9.30
N MET A 65 6.40 3.11 9.18
CA MET A 65 6.03 3.94 10.32
C MET A 65 4.77 3.40 11.00
N LYS A 66 3.77 3.03 10.20
CA LYS A 66 2.53 2.46 10.74
C LYS A 66 2.77 1.13 11.44
N LEU A 67 3.59 0.27 10.86
CA LEU A 67 3.96 -1.00 11.50
C LEU A 67 4.67 -0.79 12.82
N ALA A 68 5.57 0.19 12.88
CA ALA A 68 6.26 0.53 14.13
C ALA A 68 5.28 1.03 15.20
N GLU A 69 4.31 1.85 14.81
CA GLU A 69 3.28 2.35 15.72
C GLU A 69 2.44 1.20 16.30
N LEU A 70 2.18 0.17 15.50
CA LEU A 70 1.42 -1.00 15.93
C LEU A 70 2.27 -2.00 16.72
N GLY A 71 3.58 -1.77 16.83
CA GLY A 71 4.49 -2.69 17.50
C GLY A 71 4.76 -3.96 16.70
N ASP A 72 4.45 -3.97 15.41
CA ASP A 72 4.63 -5.13 14.53
C ASP A 72 5.96 -5.02 13.80
N ASP A 73 7.04 -5.26 14.52
CA ASP A 73 8.40 -5.17 13.97
C ASP A 73 8.90 -6.48 13.37
N SER A 74 8.09 -7.53 13.40
CA SER A 74 8.44 -8.82 12.78
C SER A 74 8.50 -8.74 11.26
N MET A 75 7.96 -7.66 10.68
CA MET A 75 7.95 -7.42 9.24
C MET A 75 9.18 -6.67 8.75
N PHE A 76 10.04 -6.21 9.63
CA PHE A 76 11.22 -5.44 9.25
C PHE A 76 12.46 -6.30 9.02
#